data_64c631f936b77ae272025e88a06564aa
#
_entry.id   64c631f936b77ae272025e88a06564aa
#
_cell.length_a   1.000
_cell.length_b   1.000
_cell.length_c   1.000
_cell.angle_alpha   90.00
_cell.angle_beta   90.00
_cell.angle_gamma   90.00
#
_symmetry.space_group_name_H-M   'P 1'
#
loop_
_entity.id
_entity.type
_entity.pdbx_description
1 polymer ?
#
loop_
_entity_poly.entity_id
_entity_poly.type
_entity_poly.pdbx_seq_one_letter_code
_entity_poly.pdbx_strand_id
1 'polypeptide(L)'
;MASCKSLQVEVVSHEGRLWHGAALSVQLPTVDGSLGVLPGRQPLLSQMGEGIVTVTCSDEVVSFEVTGGFASVDSDFVTVVADHATVTEQ
;
A
#
# COMPACT_ATOMS: atom_id res chain seq x y z
N MET A 1 18.07 5.92 -20.03
CA MET A 1 16.96 6.35 -19.53
C MET A 1 16.88 6.26 -18.07
N ALA A 2 16.43 7.17 -17.54
CA ALA A 2 16.33 7.16 -16.16
C ALA A 2 15.25 6.21 -15.79
N SER A 3 15.57 5.30 -14.98
CA SER A 3 14.52 4.49 -14.49
C SER A 3 14.02 5.15 -13.25
N CYS A 4 12.77 5.44 -13.24
CA CYS A 4 12.13 5.90 -12.05
C CYS A 4 11.97 4.69 -11.15
N LYS A 5 12.52 4.80 -9.96
CA LYS A 5 12.27 3.74 -9.00
C LYS A 5 10.81 3.78 -8.61
N SER A 6 10.20 2.63 -8.59
CA SER A 6 8.81 2.54 -8.23
C SER A 6 8.59 1.29 -7.41
N LEU A 7 7.47 1.28 -6.71
CA LEU A 7 7.02 0.13 -5.95
C LEU A 7 6.00 -0.63 -6.78
N GLN A 8 6.01 -1.93 -6.66
CA GLN A 8 4.94 -2.76 -7.17
C GLN A 8 4.01 -3.01 -6.01
N VAL A 9 2.76 -2.58 -6.14
CA VAL A 9 1.81 -2.60 -5.04
C VAL A 9 0.67 -3.52 -5.39
N GLU A 10 0.30 -4.35 -4.44
CA GLU A 10 -0.87 -5.20 -4.58
C GLU A 10 -1.72 -5.04 -3.33
N VAL A 11 -2.99 -4.76 -3.52
CA VAL A 11 -3.94 -4.60 -2.41
C VAL A 11 -5.00 -5.68 -2.55
N VAL A 12 -5.08 -6.52 -1.53
CA VAL A 12 -6.05 -7.61 -1.52
C VAL A 12 -6.84 -7.57 -0.22
N SER A 13 -8.05 -8.09 -0.28
CA SER A 13 -8.87 -8.33 0.90
C SER A 13 -9.31 -9.77 0.86
N HIS A 14 -10.07 -10.19 1.87
CA HIS A 14 -10.56 -11.57 1.87
C HIS A 14 -11.54 -11.83 0.73
N GLU A 15 -11.98 -10.79 0.05
CA GLU A 15 -12.87 -10.94 -1.09
C GLU A 15 -12.12 -11.02 -2.40
N GLY A 16 -10.80 -10.81 -2.40
CA GLY A 16 -10.00 -10.91 -3.58
C GLY A 16 -9.11 -9.70 -3.77
N ARG A 17 -8.48 -9.63 -4.95
CA ARG A 17 -7.59 -8.53 -5.25
C ARG A 17 -8.39 -7.29 -5.63
N LEU A 18 -8.08 -6.18 -5.00
CA LEU A 18 -8.75 -4.92 -5.27
C LEU A 18 -7.98 -4.06 -6.26
N TRP A 19 -6.65 -4.12 -6.23
CA TRP A 19 -5.85 -3.21 -7.04
C TRP A 19 -4.42 -3.72 -7.09
N HIS A 20 -3.77 -3.49 -8.22
CA HIS A 20 -2.33 -3.66 -8.29
C HIS A 20 -1.79 -2.71 -9.34
N GLY A 21 -0.53 -2.35 -9.19
CA GLY A 21 0.09 -1.46 -10.13
C GLY A 21 1.38 -0.90 -9.57
N ALA A 22 1.99 0.02 -10.31
CA ALA A 22 3.22 0.67 -9.92
C ALA A 22 2.90 1.96 -9.21
N ALA A 23 3.68 2.28 -8.19
CA ALA A 23 3.45 3.48 -7.40
C ALA A 23 4.78 4.11 -7.03
N LEU A 24 4.75 5.40 -6.74
CA LEU A 24 5.92 6.12 -6.25
C LEU A 24 6.05 5.98 -4.75
N SER A 25 4.94 5.89 -4.05
CA SER A 25 4.95 5.74 -2.60
C SER A 25 3.63 5.17 -2.13
N VAL A 26 3.64 4.61 -0.93
CA VAL A 26 2.44 4.08 -0.29
C VAL A 26 2.44 4.55 1.14
N GLN A 27 1.31 5.03 1.62
CA GLN A 27 1.14 5.40 3.01
C GLN A 27 0.14 4.48 3.65
N LEU A 28 0.52 3.91 4.79
CA LEU A 28 -0.26 2.85 5.44
C LEU A 28 -0.67 3.29 6.84
N PRO A 29 -1.90 3.00 7.26
CA PRO A 29 -2.27 3.17 8.65
C PRO A 29 -1.78 1.96 9.42
N THR A 30 -0.99 2.19 10.46
CA THR A 30 -0.51 1.09 11.29
C THR A 30 -1.09 1.25 12.69
N VAL A 31 -0.92 0.21 13.50
CA VAL A 31 -1.44 0.26 14.87
C VAL A 31 -0.73 1.33 15.69
N ASP A 32 0.46 1.74 15.27
CA ASP A 32 1.23 2.77 15.98
C ASP A 32 1.16 4.14 15.34
N GLY A 33 0.36 4.31 14.29
CA GLY A 33 0.30 5.56 13.56
C GLY A 33 0.27 5.31 12.08
N SER A 34 1.14 5.98 11.34
CA SER A 34 1.20 5.78 9.89
C SER A 34 2.62 5.47 9.47
N LEU A 35 2.74 4.79 8.35
CA LEU A 35 4.01 4.37 7.82
C LEU A 35 4.07 4.73 6.35
N GLY A 36 5.11 5.47 5.96
CA GLY A 36 5.33 5.78 4.55
C GLY A 36 6.33 4.82 3.95
N VAL A 37 6.04 4.32 2.76
CA VAL A 37 6.90 3.37 2.07
C VAL A 37 7.36 4.00 0.78
N LEU A 38 8.67 4.05 0.60
CA LEU A 38 9.31 4.55 -0.62
C LEU A 38 10.18 3.44 -1.20
N PRO A 39 10.51 3.54 -2.49
CA PRO A 39 11.40 2.54 -3.08
C PRO A 39 12.74 2.50 -2.35
N GLY A 40 13.33 1.33 -2.29
CA GLY A 40 14.62 1.15 -1.64
C GLY A 40 14.53 0.87 -0.15
N ARG A 41 13.35 0.70 0.38
CA ARG A 41 13.18 0.45 1.80
C ARG A 41 13.55 -0.98 2.13
N GLN A 42 14.06 -1.16 3.33
CA GLN A 42 14.36 -2.51 3.81
C GLN A 42 13.09 -3.31 3.97
N PRO A 43 13.17 -4.62 3.82
CA PRO A 43 11.98 -5.46 4.01
C PRO A 43 11.39 -5.30 5.39
N LEU A 44 10.07 -5.30 5.44
CA LEU A 44 9.40 -5.21 6.72
C LEU A 44 7.99 -5.80 6.60
N LEU A 45 7.45 -6.17 7.74
CA LEU A 45 6.08 -6.63 7.86
C LEU A 45 5.44 -5.81 8.97
N SER A 46 4.32 -5.21 8.67
CA SER A 46 3.65 -4.33 9.62
C SER A 46 2.18 -4.71 9.74
N GLN A 47 1.68 -4.62 10.96
CA GLN A 47 0.26 -4.82 11.20
C GLN A 47 -0.45 -3.48 10.95
N MET A 48 -1.48 -3.51 10.15
CA MET A 48 -2.23 -2.30 9.85
C MET A 48 -3.32 -2.08 10.87
N GLY A 49 -3.58 -0.81 11.14
CA GLY A 49 -4.74 -0.43 11.90
C GLY A 49 -5.87 -0.03 10.98
N GLU A 50 -6.87 0.61 11.55
CA GLU A 50 -8.00 1.12 10.80
C GLU A 50 -7.64 2.48 10.22
N GLY A 51 -7.90 2.70 8.96
CA GLY A 51 -7.57 3.97 8.33
C GLY A 51 -7.55 3.88 6.83
N ILE A 52 -6.77 4.76 6.23
CA ILE A 52 -6.72 4.90 4.78
C ILE A 52 -5.33 4.53 4.28
N VAL A 53 -5.28 3.63 3.31
CA VAL A 53 -4.08 3.34 2.54
C VAL A 53 -4.07 4.26 1.35
N THR A 54 -3.01 5.05 1.19
CA THR A 54 -2.88 5.98 0.08
C THR A 54 -1.74 5.52 -0.81
N VAL A 55 -2.05 5.28 -2.07
CA VAL A 55 -1.08 4.87 -3.07
C VAL A 55 -0.89 6.02 -4.04
N THR A 56 0.31 6.57 -4.08
CA THR A 56 0.62 7.71 -4.94
C THR A 56 1.33 7.21 -6.19
N CYS A 57 0.67 7.35 -7.31
CA CYS A 57 1.22 6.98 -8.60
C CYS A 57 1.74 8.23 -9.30
N SER A 58 2.33 8.05 -10.48
CA SER A 58 2.92 9.19 -11.18
C SER A 58 1.86 10.16 -11.68
N ASP A 59 0.65 9.67 -11.94
CA ASP A 59 -0.40 10.52 -12.53
C ASP A 59 -1.70 10.46 -11.76
N GLU A 60 -1.76 9.74 -10.64
CA GLU A 60 -2.99 9.68 -9.87
C GLU A 60 -2.68 9.23 -8.45
N VAL A 61 -3.65 9.41 -7.58
CA VAL A 61 -3.59 8.93 -6.22
C VAL A 61 -4.81 8.07 -5.99
N VAL A 62 -4.58 6.87 -5.47
CA VAL A 62 -5.65 5.92 -5.21
C VAL A 62 -5.68 5.67 -3.71
N SER A 63 -6.85 5.68 -3.14
CA SER A 63 -7.02 5.50 -1.70
C SER A 63 -7.95 4.34 -1.41
N PHE A 64 -7.67 3.64 -0.32
CA PHE A 64 -8.48 2.52 0.13
C PHE A 64 -8.74 2.68 1.61
N GLU A 65 -9.97 2.51 2.00
CA GLU A 65 -10.32 2.50 3.42
C GLU A 65 -10.20 1.06 3.90
N VAL A 66 -9.40 0.83 4.93
CA VAL A 66 -9.12 -0.52 5.41
C VAL A 66 -9.41 -0.62 6.89
N THR A 67 -9.67 -1.85 7.35
CA THR A 67 -9.98 -2.10 8.76
C THR A 67 -9.08 -3.19 9.31
N GLY A 68 -7.78 -3.01 9.19
CA GLY A 68 -6.85 -3.99 9.75
C GLY A 68 -6.24 -4.85 8.68
N GLY A 69 -5.38 -5.76 9.11
CA GLY A 69 -4.67 -6.65 8.22
C GLY A 69 -3.18 -6.46 8.32
N PHE A 70 -2.47 -6.79 7.27
CA PHE A 70 -1.02 -6.73 7.23
C PHE A 70 -0.55 -6.05 5.97
N ALA A 71 0.62 -5.45 6.07
CA ALA A 71 1.32 -4.94 4.89
C ALA A 71 2.73 -5.46 4.94
N SER A 72 3.23 -5.97 3.82
CA SER A 72 4.60 -6.41 3.74
C SER A 72 5.31 -5.68 2.62
N VAL A 73 6.58 -5.39 2.85
CA VAL A 73 7.42 -4.71 1.88
C VAL A 73 8.66 -5.56 1.70
N ASP A 74 8.96 -5.90 0.44
CA ASP A 74 10.14 -6.70 0.14
C ASP A 74 10.57 -6.41 -1.28
N SER A 75 11.81 -5.93 -1.44
CA SER A 75 12.39 -5.70 -2.77
C SER A 75 11.50 -4.81 -3.63
N ASP A 76 11.02 -3.70 -3.05
CA ASP A 76 10.14 -2.74 -3.73
C ASP A 76 8.80 -3.35 -4.10
N PHE A 77 8.43 -4.45 -3.48
CA PHE A 77 7.13 -5.06 -3.67
C PHE A 77 6.33 -4.87 -2.38
N VAL A 78 5.19 -4.22 -2.49
CA VAL A 78 4.34 -3.92 -1.34
C VAL A 78 3.06 -4.73 -1.48
N THR A 79 2.79 -5.57 -0.51
CA THR A 79 1.56 -6.34 -0.48
C THR A 79 0.74 -5.88 0.71
N VAL A 80 -0.46 -5.42 0.43
CA VAL A 80 -1.41 -4.99 1.47
C VAL A 80 -2.51 -6.02 1.53
N VAL A 81 -2.61 -6.70 2.67
CA VAL A 81 -3.65 -7.70 2.90
C VAL A 81 -4.56 -7.13 3.97
N ALA A 82 -5.74 -6.70 3.58
CA ALA A 82 -6.66 -6.05 4.49
C ALA A 82 -7.78 -7.01 4.87
N ASP A 83 -8.25 -6.92 6.11
CA ASP A 83 -9.42 -7.68 6.50
C ASP A 83 -10.61 -7.22 5.69
N HIS A 84 -10.80 -5.92 5.59
CA HIS A 84 -11.81 -5.32 4.73
C HIS A 84 -11.20 -4.11 4.08
N ALA A 85 -11.52 -3.88 2.84
CA ALA A 85 -11.00 -2.73 2.11
C ALA A 85 -12.03 -2.26 1.10
N THR A 86 -12.12 -0.95 0.96
CA THR A 86 -13.03 -0.31 0.02
C THR A 86 -12.27 0.75 -0.72
N VAL A 87 -12.42 0.78 -2.04
CA VAL A 87 -11.77 1.82 -2.85
C VAL A 87 -12.50 3.12 -2.60
N THR A 88 -11.72 4.15 -2.26
CA THR A 88 -12.27 5.49 -2.15
C THR A 88 -11.72 6.32 -3.28
N GLU A 89 -12.59 6.97 -4.01
CA GLU A 89 -12.14 7.81 -5.11
C GLU A 89 -11.75 9.18 -4.63
N GLN A 90 -10.77 9.72 -5.27
CA GLN A 90 -10.32 11.07 -5.02
C GLN A 90 -10.96 12.05 -5.98
#